data_164f1177360aeac62a0fc317754b38dc
#
_entry.id   164f1177360aeac62a0fc317754b38dc
#
_cell.length_a   1.000
_cell.length_b   1.000
_cell.length_c   1.000
_cell.angle_alpha   90.00
_cell.angle_beta   90.00
_cell.angle_gamma   90.00
#
_symmetry.space_group_name_H-M   'P 1'
#
loop_
_entity.id
_entity.type
_entity.pdbx_description
1 polymer ?
#
loop_
_entity_poly.entity_id
_entity_poly.type
_entity_poly.pdbx_seq_one_letter_code
_entity_poly.pdbx_strand_id
1 'polypeptide(L)'
;MKFAASLDKTAIVLTVLVTVVFAVVVGGQYALIADAGRATPVYTTVGCLAIYGLAFAFRPAGYVVTAEEVVVSRPLWNVHIRRADLRRVAKLPARDLSASIRLFGVGGLFGYYGRYANTTLGRTTWYATRRDTPVLLETTSGKKYILTPNDPGGFVGALAA
;
A
#
# COMPACT_ATOMS: atom_id res chain seq x y z
N MET A 1 -15.72 5.08 12.86
CA MET A 1 -15.44 3.64 13.04
C MET A 1 -14.04 3.30 12.54
N LYS A 2 -13.33 2.34 13.18
CA LYS A 2 -11.98 1.93 12.77
C LYS A 2 -12.02 0.53 12.15
N PHE A 3 -11.31 0.35 11.03
CA PHE A 3 -11.20 -0.92 10.31
C PHE A 3 -9.73 -1.30 10.16
N ALA A 4 -9.39 -2.49 10.62
CA ALA A 4 -8.05 -3.04 10.48
C ALA A 4 -7.74 -3.41 9.01
N ALA A 5 -6.46 -3.39 8.68
CA ALA A 5 -5.94 -3.79 7.38
C ALA A 5 -4.75 -4.73 7.58
N SER A 6 -4.96 -6.03 7.42
CA SER A 6 -3.91 -7.04 7.51
C SER A 6 -3.30 -7.33 6.13
N LEU A 7 -2.02 -7.65 6.11
CA LEU A 7 -1.32 -8.08 4.90
C LEU A 7 -1.81 -9.46 4.45
N ASP A 8 -1.87 -9.69 3.15
CA ASP A 8 -2.04 -11.03 2.60
C ASP A 8 -0.73 -11.84 2.63
N LYS A 9 -0.83 -13.16 2.40
CA LYS A 9 0.32 -14.05 2.41
C LYS A 9 1.40 -13.61 1.42
N THR A 10 1.01 -13.13 0.24
CA THR A 10 1.94 -12.67 -0.80
C THR A 10 2.72 -11.44 -0.33
N ALA A 11 2.05 -10.44 0.26
CA ALA A 11 2.71 -9.27 0.79
C ALA A 11 3.64 -9.60 1.96
N ILE A 12 3.25 -10.54 2.83
CA ILE A 12 4.12 -11.02 3.93
C ILE A 12 5.37 -11.68 3.35
N VAL A 13 5.23 -12.65 2.45
CA VAL A 13 6.36 -13.36 1.83
C VAL A 13 7.29 -12.40 1.10
N LEU A 14 6.74 -11.48 0.30
CA LEU A 14 7.54 -10.48 -0.40
C LEU A 14 8.26 -9.53 0.56
N THR A 15 7.62 -9.11 1.64
CA THR A 15 8.24 -8.27 2.65
C THR A 15 9.41 -8.98 3.31
N VAL A 16 9.23 -10.24 3.73
CA VAL A 16 10.30 -11.04 4.33
C VAL A 16 11.44 -11.25 3.33
N LEU A 17 11.13 -11.63 2.09
CA LEU A 17 12.13 -11.85 1.04
C LEU A 17 12.98 -10.59 0.80
N VAL A 18 12.34 -9.44 0.61
CA VAL A 18 13.04 -8.17 0.39
C VAL A 18 13.89 -7.78 1.61
N THR A 19 13.38 -8.03 2.83
CA THR A 19 14.14 -7.79 4.06
C THR A 19 15.40 -8.64 4.12
N VAL A 20 15.29 -9.95 3.80
CA VAL A 20 16.43 -10.86 3.76
C VAL A 20 17.43 -10.43 2.69
N VAL A 21 16.97 -10.10 1.47
CA VAL A 21 17.84 -9.63 0.39
C VAL A 21 18.59 -8.36 0.81
N PHE A 22 17.91 -7.40 1.43
CA PHE A 22 18.56 -6.18 1.92
C PHE A 22 19.59 -6.47 3.01
N ALA A 23 19.28 -7.37 3.95
CA ALA A 23 20.21 -7.79 4.98
C ALA A 23 21.47 -8.45 4.40
N VAL A 24 21.29 -9.34 3.40
CA VAL A 24 22.41 -10.00 2.71
C VAL A 24 23.24 -9.00 1.91
N VAL A 25 22.62 -8.09 1.17
CA VAL A 25 23.31 -7.05 0.39
C VAL A 25 24.07 -6.12 1.30
N VAL A 26 23.44 -5.61 2.35
CA VAL A 26 24.08 -4.71 3.32
C VAL A 26 25.20 -5.43 4.08
N GLY A 27 24.97 -6.64 4.60
CA GLY A 27 25.98 -7.41 5.32
C GLY A 27 27.12 -7.87 4.43
N GLY A 28 26.81 -8.40 3.24
CA GLY A 28 27.80 -8.94 2.32
C GLY A 28 28.78 -7.89 1.80
N GLN A 29 28.31 -6.66 1.52
CA GLN A 29 29.23 -5.61 1.06
C GLN A 29 30.28 -5.21 2.12
N TYR A 30 29.95 -5.23 3.41
CA TYR A 30 30.93 -4.98 4.48
C TYR A 30 31.97 -6.11 4.60
N ALA A 31 31.58 -7.35 4.26
CA ALA A 31 32.50 -8.49 4.27
C ALA A 31 33.42 -8.53 3.02
N LEU A 32 32.88 -8.13 1.85
CA LEU A 32 33.58 -8.31 0.56
C LEU A 32 34.33 -7.04 0.10
N ILE A 33 33.95 -5.85 0.54
CA ILE A 33 34.45 -4.56 0.04
C ILE A 33 35.23 -3.81 1.15
N ALA A 34 35.61 -4.49 2.22
CA ALA A 34 36.33 -3.89 3.35
C ALA A 34 37.63 -3.17 2.93
N ASP A 35 38.28 -3.66 1.86
CA ASP A 35 39.57 -3.12 1.37
C ASP A 35 39.42 -1.98 0.33
N ALA A 36 38.24 -1.79 -0.26
CA ALA A 36 37.99 -0.80 -1.33
C ALA A 36 37.58 0.59 -0.84
N GLY A 37 37.59 0.82 0.48
CA GLY A 37 37.18 2.07 1.11
C GLY A 37 35.77 2.00 1.73
N ARG A 38 35.63 2.56 2.93
CA ARG A 38 34.40 2.48 3.74
C ARG A 38 33.21 3.32 3.22
N ALA A 39 33.44 4.24 2.29
CA ALA A 39 32.42 5.17 1.82
C ALA A 39 31.29 4.47 1.02
N THR A 40 31.65 3.57 0.08
CA THR A 40 30.68 2.86 -0.79
C THR A 40 29.68 2.02 0.02
N PRO A 41 30.09 1.16 0.95
CA PRO A 41 29.14 0.40 1.79
C PRO A 41 28.21 1.30 2.60
N VAL A 42 28.69 2.44 3.11
CA VAL A 42 27.86 3.38 3.88
C VAL A 42 26.77 3.99 3.00
N TYR A 43 27.11 4.50 1.81
CA TYR A 43 26.11 5.10 0.91
C TYR A 43 25.06 4.07 0.45
N THR A 44 25.47 2.86 0.13
CA THR A 44 24.53 1.78 -0.24
C THR A 44 23.60 1.43 0.92
N THR A 45 24.15 1.30 2.13
CA THR A 45 23.34 1.03 3.34
C THR A 45 22.33 2.13 3.58
N VAL A 46 22.75 3.39 3.54
CA VAL A 46 21.85 4.55 3.72
C VAL A 46 20.77 4.56 2.64
N GLY A 47 21.13 4.32 1.39
CA GLY A 47 20.18 4.23 0.27
C GLY A 47 19.15 3.11 0.46
N CYS A 48 19.58 1.91 0.81
CA CYS A 48 18.69 0.77 1.09
C CYS A 48 17.74 1.07 2.26
N LEU A 49 18.27 1.60 3.37
CA LEU A 49 17.47 1.96 4.55
C LEU A 49 16.47 3.07 4.22
N ALA A 50 16.86 4.08 3.43
CA ALA A 50 15.97 5.15 3.01
C ALA A 50 14.80 4.61 2.16
N ILE A 51 15.07 3.77 1.15
CA ILE A 51 14.03 3.15 0.31
C ILE A 51 13.10 2.27 1.16
N TYR A 52 13.65 1.43 2.02
CA TYR A 52 12.89 0.55 2.90
C TYR A 52 12.04 1.35 3.90
N GLY A 53 12.63 2.37 4.52
CA GLY A 53 11.95 3.27 5.45
C GLY A 53 10.83 4.07 4.80
N LEU A 54 11.04 4.58 3.58
CA LEU A 54 9.99 5.25 2.81
C LEU A 54 8.85 4.29 2.45
N ALA A 55 9.17 3.08 2.01
CA ALA A 55 8.15 2.07 1.76
C ALA A 55 7.34 1.76 3.01
N PHE A 56 7.99 1.61 4.17
CA PHE A 56 7.30 1.42 5.44
C PHE A 56 6.46 2.63 5.85
N ALA A 57 6.99 3.85 5.70
CA ALA A 57 6.36 5.10 6.12
C ALA A 57 5.05 5.39 5.37
N PHE A 58 4.97 4.98 4.12
CA PHE A 58 3.79 5.20 3.27
C PHE A 58 2.82 4.01 3.18
N ARG A 59 3.09 2.91 3.89
CA ARG A 59 2.20 1.74 3.90
C ARG A 59 0.84 2.08 4.50
N PRO A 60 -0.26 1.54 3.98
CA PRO A 60 -1.54 1.61 4.67
C PRO A 60 -1.49 0.71 5.92
N ALA A 61 -1.94 1.25 7.06
CA ALA A 61 -1.98 0.55 8.34
C ALA A 61 -3.41 0.23 8.80
N GLY A 62 -4.40 0.92 8.25
CA GLY A 62 -5.81 0.75 8.56
C GLY A 62 -6.65 1.86 7.97
N TYR A 63 -7.95 1.81 8.23
CA TYR A 63 -8.89 2.81 7.73
C TYR A 63 -9.79 3.29 8.87
N VAL A 64 -10.12 4.57 8.86
CA VAL A 64 -11.06 5.18 9.81
C VAL A 64 -12.16 5.86 9.01
N VAL A 65 -13.41 5.50 9.29
CA VAL A 65 -14.59 6.15 8.73
C VAL A 65 -15.17 7.07 9.80
N THR A 66 -15.22 8.36 9.52
CA THR A 66 -15.87 9.39 10.32
C THR A 66 -17.18 9.83 9.67
N ALA A 67 -17.89 10.79 10.24
CA ALA A 67 -19.08 11.36 9.61
C ALA A 67 -18.74 12.11 8.30
N GLU A 68 -17.55 12.70 8.21
CA GLU A 68 -17.17 13.61 7.12
C GLU A 68 -16.19 13.00 6.12
N GLU A 69 -15.36 12.02 6.54
CA GLU A 69 -14.26 11.52 5.71
C GLU A 69 -13.92 10.05 5.94
N VAL A 70 -13.24 9.49 4.97
CA VAL A 70 -12.52 8.22 5.06
C VAL A 70 -11.03 8.54 5.17
N VAL A 71 -10.42 8.13 6.28
CA VAL A 71 -9.00 8.33 6.54
C VAL A 71 -8.26 7.02 6.33
N VAL A 72 -7.30 7.01 5.42
CA VAL A 72 -6.32 5.94 5.30
C VAL A 72 -5.19 6.23 6.27
N SER A 73 -5.12 5.45 7.35
CA SER A 73 -4.06 5.59 8.35
C SER A 73 -2.74 5.08 7.80
N ARG A 74 -1.68 5.87 7.91
CA ARG A 74 -0.30 5.51 7.51
C ARG A 74 0.69 5.99 8.58
N PRO A 75 1.87 5.36 8.71
CA PRO A 75 2.86 5.77 9.71
C PRO A 75 3.30 7.24 9.60
N LEU A 76 3.47 7.76 8.37
CA LEU A 76 3.99 9.11 8.19
C LEU A 76 2.87 10.15 7.96
N TRP A 77 2.02 9.97 6.94
CA TRP A 77 0.92 10.89 6.63
C TRP A 77 -0.34 10.15 6.27
N ASN A 78 -1.45 10.49 6.94
CA ASN A 78 -2.77 9.97 6.61
C ASN A 78 -3.26 10.53 5.27
N VAL A 79 -4.12 9.77 4.60
CA VAL A 79 -4.85 10.24 3.42
C VAL A 79 -6.29 10.45 3.78
N HIS A 80 -6.81 11.62 3.48
CA HIS A 80 -8.17 12.03 3.77
C HIS A 80 -9.00 12.06 2.49
N ILE A 81 -10.13 11.36 2.47
CA ILE A 81 -11.07 11.29 1.35
C ILE A 81 -12.42 11.73 1.90
N ARG A 82 -12.92 12.90 1.50
CA ARG A 82 -14.18 13.44 1.99
C ARG A 82 -15.35 12.57 1.52
N ARG A 83 -16.25 12.24 2.42
CA ARG A 83 -17.46 11.45 2.09
C ARG A 83 -18.36 12.19 1.10
N ALA A 84 -18.47 13.52 1.23
CA ALA A 84 -19.25 14.34 0.30
C ALA A 84 -18.76 14.26 -1.16
N ASP A 85 -17.47 13.90 -1.37
CA ASP A 85 -16.93 13.73 -2.71
C ASP A 85 -17.16 12.30 -3.26
N LEU A 86 -17.66 11.35 -2.46
CA LEU A 86 -17.87 9.98 -2.89
C LEU A 86 -19.14 9.87 -3.74
N ARG A 87 -18.96 9.41 -4.98
CA ARG A 87 -20.06 9.10 -5.92
C ARG A 87 -20.51 7.65 -5.82
N ARG A 88 -19.54 6.74 -5.61
CA ARG A 88 -19.80 5.30 -5.59
C ARG A 88 -18.88 4.60 -4.60
N VAL A 89 -19.44 3.71 -3.82
CA VAL A 89 -18.74 2.78 -2.94
C VAL A 89 -19.19 1.37 -3.29
N ALA A 90 -18.27 0.48 -3.64
CA ALA A 90 -18.62 -0.87 -4.06
C ALA A 90 -17.55 -1.88 -3.65
N LYS A 91 -17.96 -3.06 -3.19
CA LYS A 91 -17.08 -4.23 -3.10
C LYS A 91 -16.79 -4.72 -4.51
N LEU A 92 -15.54 -5.01 -4.79
CA LEU A 92 -15.14 -5.61 -6.07
C LEU A 92 -14.74 -7.07 -5.86
N PRO A 93 -14.96 -7.93 -6.85
CA PRO A 93 -14.36 -9.26 -6.85
C PRO A 93 -12.83 -9.13 -7.04
N ALA A 94 -12.07 -10.02 -6.40
CA ALA A 94 -10.60 -10.02 -6.48
C ALA A 94 -10.08 -10.11 -7.93
N ARG A 95 -10.80 -10.82 -8.81
CA ARG A 95 -10.47 -10.95 -10.23
C ARG A 95 -10.39 -9.60 -10.96
N ASP A 96 -11.15 -8.61 -10.54
CA ASP A 96 -11.14 -7.28 -11.18
C ASP A 96 -9.82 -6.55 -10.96
N LEU A 97 -9.05 -6.94 -9.95
CA LEU A 97 -7.70 -6.41 -9.69
C LEU A 97 -6.59 -7.19 -10.40
N SER A 98 -6.85 -8.40 -10.91
CA SER A 98 -5.82 -9.27 -11.51
C SER A 98 -5.16 -8.66 -12.75
N ALA A 99 -5.92 -7.90 -13.56
CA ALA A 99 -5.43 -7.20 -14.74
C ALA A 99 -4.87 -5.80 -14.45
N SER A 100 -4.41 -5.55 -13.23
CA SER A 100 -3.85 -4.25 -12.85
C SER A 100 -2.34 -4.21 -13.00
N ILE A 101 -1.84 -3.20 -13.72
CA ILE A 101 -0.43 -2.90 -13.89
C ILE A 101 -0.05 -1.74 -12.98
N ARG A 102 1.04 -1.89 -12.23
CA ARG A 102 1.56 -0.82 -11.39
C ARG A 102 2.29 0.21 -12.25
N LEU A 103 1.82 1.46 -12.20
CA LEU A 103 2.48 2.59 -12.85
C LEU A 103 3.53 3.23 -11.94
N PHE A 104 3.22 3.37 -10.64
CA PHE A 104 4.10 3.96 -9.65
C PHE A 104 3.72 3.48 -8.25
N GLY A 105 4.71 3.26 -7.37
CA GLY A 105 4.47 2.87 -5.98
C GLY A 105 4.97 1.46 -5.66
N VAL A 106 4.38 0.83 -4.66
CA VAL A 106 4.82 -0.43 -4.08
C VAL A 106 3.81 -1.55 -4.37
N GLY A 107 4.30 -2.72 -4.78
CA GLY A 107 3.48 -3.89 -5.08
C GLY A 107 3.92 -5.12 -4.30
N GLY A 108 3.64 -5.16 -2.99
CA GLY A 108 3.89 -6.30 -2.12
C GLY A 108 4.77 -6.01 -0.90
N LEU A 109 5.72 -5.09 -0.96
CA LEU A 109 6.51 -4.68 0.20
C LEU A 109 5.62 -3.84 1.15
N PHE A 110 5.27 -4.39 2.32
CA PHE A 110 4.31 -3.81 3.26
C PHE A 110 2.90 -3.54 2.71
N GLY A 111 2.53 -4.15 1.57
CA GLY A 111 1.23 -3.99 0.91
C GLY A 111 1.33 -3.47 -0.53
N TYR A 112 0.19 -3.00 -1.04
CA TYR A 112 0.01 -2.57 -2.43
C TYR A 112 -0.50 -1.13 -2.43
N TYR A 113 0.36 -0.16 -2.68
CA TYR A 113 -0.03 1.25 -2.63
C TYR A 113 0.69 2.07 -3.69
N GLY A 114 -0.03 3.06 -4.22
CA GLY A 114 0.44 3.89 -5.32
C GLY A 114 -0.57 3.96 -6.46
N ARG A 115 -0.08 4.22 -7.67
CA ARG A 115 -0.90 4.37 -8.88
C ARG A 115 -0.85 3.10 -9.72
N TYR A 116 -2.01 2.62 -10.10
CA TYR A 116 -2.19 1.44 -10.93
C TYR A 116 -3.08 1.77 -12.13
N ALA A 117 -2.86 1.08 -13.24
CA ALA A 117 -3.77 1.05 -14.37
C ALA A 117 -4.44 -0.33 -14.45
N ASN A 118 -5.73 -0.33 -14.71
CA ASN A 118 -6.53 -1.54 -14.87
C ASN A 118 -7.36 -1.43 -16.14
N THR A 119 -7.51 -2.52 -16.87
CA THR A 119 -8.26 -2.52 -18.14
C THR A 119 -9.74 -2.21 -17.96
N THR A 120 -10.35 -2.63 -16.86
CA THR A 120 -11.77 -2.44 -16.56
C THR A 120 -12.00 -1.13 -15.75
N LEU A 121 -11.15 -0.86 -14.77
CA LEU A 121 -11.34 0.26 -13.85
C LEU A 121 -10.64 1.55 -14.31
N GLY A 122 -9.73 1.46 -15.29
CA GLY A 122 -8.88 2.57 -15.70
C GLY A 122 -7.79 2.89 -14.67
N ARG A 123 -7.45 4.17 -14.50
CA ARG A 123 -6.45 4.61 -13.52
C ARG A 123 -7.03 4.59 -12.12
N THR A 124 -6.34 3.93 -11.18
CA THR A 124 -6.74 3.78 -9.78
C THR A 124 -5.58 4.11 -8.86
N THR A 125 -5.87 4.63 -7.68
CA THR A 125 -4.91 4.80 -6.59
C THR A 125 -5.18 3.76 -5.53
N TRP A 126 -4.18 2.96 -5.21
CA TRP A 126 -4.33 1.88 -4.25
C TRP A 126 -3.76 2.28 -2.89
N TYR A 127 -4.48 1.94 -1.86
CA TYR A 127 -4.06 1.92 -0.46
C TYR A 127 -4.49 0.58 0.13
N ALA A 128 -3.96 -0.50 -0.43
CA ALA A 128 -4.36 -1.87 -0.15
C ALA A 128 -3.26 -2.62 0.61
N THR A 129 -3.65 -3.51 1.51
CA THR A 129 -2.74 -4.42 2.22
C THR A 129 -2.87 -5.85 1.71
N ARG A 130 -3.94 -6.13 0.96
CA ARG A 130 -4.29 -7.44 0.42
C ARG A 130 -4.99 -7.28 -0.93
N ARG A 131 -5.23 -8.37 -1.65
CA ARG A 131 -5.84 -8.33 -2.99
C ARG A 131 -7.17 -9.08 -3.09
N ASP A 132 -7.61 -9.73 -2.03
CA ASP A 132 -8.77 -10.64 -2.01
C ASP A 132 -10.10 -9.94 -1.68
N THR A 133 -10.08 -8.82 -0.98
CA THR A 133 -11.30 -8.13 -0.51
C THR A 133 -11.31 -6.64 -0.85
N PRO A 134 -11.19 -6.28 -2.15
CA PRO A 134 -11.10 -4.88 -2.53
C PRO A 134 -12.44 -4.14 -2.42
N VAL A 135 -12.36 -2.91 -1.95
CA VAL A 135 -13.45 -1.92 -1.97
C VAL A 135 -13.03 -0.75 -2.84
N LEU A 136 -13.86 -0.42 -3.81
CA LEU A 136 -13.71 0.75 -4.66
C LEU A 136 -14.42 1.94 -4.02
N LEU A 137 -13.70 3.05 -3.90
CA LEU A 137 -14.25 4.38 -3.66
C LEU A 137 -14.05 5.21 -4.93
N GLU A 138 -15.14 5.64 -5.55
CA GLU A 138 -15.12 6.52 -6.71
C GLU A 138 -15.64 7.90 -6.31
N THR A 139 -14.87 8.94 -6.64
CA THR A 139 -15.25 10.32 -6.33
C THR A 139 -15.97 10.97 -7.50
N THR A 140 -16.69 12.06 -7.21
CA THR A 140 -17.35 12.92 -8.20
C THR A 140 -16.36 13.51 -9.21
N SER A 141 -15.09 13.71 -8.82
CA SER A 141 -14.00 14.13 -9.71
C SER A 141 -13.42 12.99 -10.56
N GLY A 142 -13.99 11.77 -10.50
CA GLY A 142 -13.53 10.61 -11.28
C GLY A 142 -12.30 9.91 -10.72
N LYS A 143 -11.76 10.31 -9.55
CA LYS A 143 -10.68 9.58 -8.90
C LYS A 143 -11.22 8.29 -8.31
N LYS A 144 -10.45 7.22 -8.47
CA LYS A 144 -10.78 5.87 -7.98
C LYS A 144 -9.73 5.42 -6.99
N TYR A 145 -10.19 5.02 -5.80
CA TYR A 145 -9.33 4.49 -4.74
C TYR A 145 -9.69 3.04 -4.47
N ILE A 146 -8.69 2.19 -4.28
CA ILE A 146 -8.85 0.80 -3.87
C ILE A 146 -8.35 0.66 -2.44
N LEU A 147 -9.25 0.25 -1.55
CA LEU A 147 -8.98 -0.04 -0.15
C LEU A 147 -9.28 -1.51 0.13
N THR A 148 -8.67 -2.09 1.16
CA THR A 148 -8.86 -3.50 1.51
C THR A 148 -9.01 -3.68 3.02
N PRO A 149 -10.11 -3.19 3.61
CA PRO A 149 -10.41 -3.43 5.02
C PRO A 149 -10.62 -4.93 5.26
N ASN A 150 -10.29 -5.40 6.48
CA ASN A 150 -10.51 -6.81 6.86
C ASN A 150 -11.99 -7.17 6.87
N ASP A 151 -12.87 -6.20 7.19
CA ASP A 151 -14.32 -6.31 7.07
C ASP A 151 -14.83 -5.35 5.98
N PRO A 152 -14.88 -5.78 4.71
CA PRO A 152 -15.38 -4.96 3.62
C PRO A 152 -16.90 -4.72 3.71
N GLY A 153 -17.64 -5.61 4.40
CA GLY A 153 -19.08 -5.46 4.62
C GLY A 153 -19.40 -4.32 5.55
N GLY A 154 -18.84 -4.38 6.74
CA GLY A 154 -19.00 -3.33 7.75
C GLY A 154 -18.46 -1.98 7.26
N PHE A 155 -17.35 -1.99 6.48
CA PHE A 155 -16.78 -0.78 5.91
C PHE A 155 -17.72 -0.08 4.93
N VAL A 156 -18.33 -0.83 3.99
CA VAL A 156 -19.30 -0.28 3.05
C VAL A 156 -20.58 0.15 3.76
N GLY A 157 -21.06 -0.62 4.75
CA GLY A 157 -22.20 -0.25 5.59
C GLY A 157 -22.00 1.04 6.36
N ALA A 158 -20.79 1.25 6.92
CA ALA A 158 -20.46 2.49 7.64
C ALA A 158 -20.38 3.73 6.72
N LEU A 159 -20.24 3.54 5.41
CA LEU A 159 -20.26 4.61 4.42
C LEU A 159 -21.67 4.88 3.87
N ALA A 160 -22.58 3.93 4.00
CA ALA A 160 -23.97 4.07 3.59
C ALA A 160 -24.86 4.69 4.67
N ALA A 161 -24.41 4.62 5.93
CA ALA A 161 -25.07 5.25 7.08
C ALA A 161 -24.72 6.75 7.16
#